data_fb6897627110894a7ea55a5edf87d7c9
#
_entry.id   fb6897627110894a7ea55a5edf87d7c9
#
_cell.length_a   1.000
_cell.length_b   1.000
_cell.length_c   1.000
_cell.angle_alpha   90.00
_cell.angle_beta   90.00
_cell.angle_gamma   90.00
#
_symmetry.space_group_name_H-M   'P 1'
#
loop_
_entity.id
_entity.type
_entity.pdbx_description
1 polymer ?
#
loop_
_entity_poly.entity_id
_entity_poly.type
_entity_poly.pdbx_seq_one_letter_code
_entity_poly.pdbx_strand_id
1 'polypeptide(L)'
;LTMTKHLKTHWRACGLALIAATAQLAFTAPVQAQAQAAPDTLAKVRSEGVIRLGVRDNAAPFAYVDAKGKPGGFTWDVCRALVKNLEAELGRPIEIKVVPNAFAAPFDLLKDGRIDMQCGATTHSAERAKQADFSNTFFVSGIAVAYRKEDVQYANSLKFGRVAVLANSTAAKIMERRMGAKGSASIDTMVPVKNYEEGVAKLKAKEADTLFADSVLIPLDPAIDRRRSLETVEPYALMMRKGDRAFVDAVDRALMKVLSGPQARQFATDAKLDGRLNILTTEAWRRGSKEPAPQMY
;
A
#
# COMPACT_ATOMS: atom_id res chain seq x y z
N LEU A 1 -48.68 66.85 45.40
CA LEU A 1 -50.15 66.90 45.41
C LEU A 1 -50.70 65.52 45.14
N THR A 2 -51.17 64.92 46.21
CA THR A 2 -52.53 64.45 46.61
C THR A 2 -52.99 63.24 45.82
N MET A 3 -53.03 62.09 46.55
CA MET A 3 -54.21 61.45 47.19
C MET A 3 -55.20 60.88 46.14
N THR A 4 -55.83 59.76 46.28
CA THR A 4 -56.33 58.92 47.37
C THR A 4 -56.81 57.56 46.84
N LYS A 5 -56.59 56.50 47.61
CA LYS A 5 -57.59 55.55 48.17
C LYS A 5 -58.76 55.07 47.30
N HIS A 6 -58.91 53.74 47.18
CA HIS A 6 -59.94 52.87 47.78
C HIS A 6 -59.81 51.44 47.30
N LEU A 7 -59.50 50.47 48.07
CA LEU A 7 -60.14 49.46 48.87
C LEU A 7 -61.52 48.96 48.38
N LYS A 8 -61.63 47.65 48.09
CA LYS A 8 -62.68 46.66 48.47
C LYS A 8 -62.46 45.33 47.74
N THR A 9 -61.98 44.34 48.41
CA THR A 9 -62.67 43.18 49.07
C THR A 9 -63.62 42.32 48.20
N HIS A 10 -63.33 41.03 48.30
CA HIS A 10 -64.21 39.81 48.19
C HIS A 10 -64.23 39.16 46.81
N TRP A 11 -64.06 37.89 46.59
CA TRP A 11 -64.49 36.71 47.32
C TRP A 11 -63.81 35.45 46.70
N ARG A 12 -63.78 34.42 47.51
CA ARG A 12 -63.28 33.06 47.26
C ARG A 12 -63.94 32.35 46.09
N ALA A 13 -63.10 31.57 45.30
CA ALA A 13 -63.57 30.29 44.78
C ALA A 13 -62.38 29.37 44.61
N CYS A 14 -62.38 28.23 45.32
CA CYS A 14 -61.49 27.10 45.13
C CYS A 14 -61.71 26.47 43.76
N GLY A 15 -60.70 26.36 43.01
CA GLY A 15 -60.66 25.54 41.79
C GLY A 15 -59.43 24.65 41.83
N LEU A 16 -59.59 23.37 42.20
CA LEU A 16 -58.62 22.33 42.09
C LEU A 16 -58.31 22.12 40.59
N ALA A 17 -57.15 22.53 40.13
CA ALA A 17 -56.63 22.13 38.82
C ALA A 17 -55.68 20.91 39.01
N LEU A 18 -56.17 19.72 38.66
CA LEU A 18 -55.40 18.53 38.53
C LEU A 18 -54.42 18.75 37.37
N ILE A 19 -53.09 18.88 37.66
CA ILE A 19 -52.00 18.83 36.65
C ILE A 19 -51.74 17.36 36.41
N ALA A 20 -52.24 16.82 35.30
CA ALA A 20 -51.87 15.52 34.80
C ALA A 20 -50.43 15.64 34.17
N ALA A 21 -49.42 15.21 34.91
CA ALA A 21 -48.08 15.07 34.42
C ALA A 21 -48.00 13.85 33.48
N THR A 22 -48.14 14.06 32.19
CA THR A 22 -47.81 13.05 31.16
C THR A 22 -46.31 12.87 31.10
N ALA A 23 -45.80 11.85 31.79
CA ALA A 23 -44.41 11.40 31.61
C ALA A 23 -44.25 10.83 30.19
N GLN A 24 -43.66 11.59 29.28
CA GLN A 24 -43.21 11.08 27.99
C GLN A 24 -41.96 10.23 28.24
N LEU A 25 -42.11 8.91 28.29
CA LEU A 25 -41.03 7.94 28.18
C LEU A 25 -40.47 8.07 26.78
N ALA A 26 -39.39 8.84 26.61
CA ALA A 26 -38.59 8.83 25.42
C ALA A 26 -37.94 7.44 25.30
N PHE A 27 -38.52 6.57 24.49
CA PHE A 27 -37.85 5.36 24.03
C PHE A 27 -36.67 5.80 23.17
N THR A 28 -35.50 5.90 23.78
CA THR A 28 -34.23 5.93 23.02
C THR A 28 -34.01 4.52 22.46
N ALA A 29 -34.47 4.30 21.23
CA ALA A 29 -34.10 3.12 20.50
C ALA A 29 -32.55 3.12 20.41
N PRO A 30 -31.85 2.02 20.75
CA PRO A 30 -30.41 1.94 20.53
C PRO A 30 -30.19 2.10 19.05
N VAL A 31 -29.44 3.12 18.66
CA VAL A 31 -28.85 3.21 17.33
C VAL A 31 -27.89 2.02 17.21
N GLN A 32 -28.41 0.93 16.66
CA GLN A 32 -27.57 -0.18 16.24
C GLN A 32 -26.63 0.40 15.18
N ALA A 33 -25.38 0.65 15.56
CA ALA A 33 -24.32 0.87 14.61
C ALA A 33 -24.34 -0.36 13.68
N GLN A 34 -24.85 -0.18 12.47
CA GLN A 34 -24.79 -1.21 11.43
C GLN A 34 -23.32 -1.49 11.24
N ALA A 35 -22.86 -2.61 11.78
CA ALA A 35 -21.54 -3.14 11.47
C ALA A 35 -21.48 -3.26 9.95
N GLN A 36 -20.67 -2.43 9.32
CA GLN A 36 -20.50 -2.42 7.87
C GLN A 36 -20.07 -3.83 7.49
N ALA A 37 -20.91 -4.53 6.71
CA ALA A 37 -20.62 -5.92 6.31
C ALA A 37 -19.21 -5.97 5.74
N ALA A 38 -18.45 -6.98 6.15
CA ALA A 38 -17.09 -7.18 5.63
C ALA A 38 -17.14 -7.23 4.09
N PRO A 39 -16.19 -6.61 3.40
CA PRO A 39 -16.16 -6.62 1.94
C PRO A 39 -16.10 -8.06 1.44
N ASP A 40 -16.90 -8.40 0.44
CA ASP A 40 -16.94 -9.71 -0.21
C ASP A 40 -16.58 -9.56 -1.69
N THR A 41 -15.31 -9.28 -1.94
CA THR A 41 -14.80 -9.13 -3.31
C THR A 41 -14.88 -10.45 -4.07
N LEU A 42 -14.73 -11.60 -3.39
CA LEU A 42 -14.81 -12.89 -4.07
C LEU A 42 -16.22 -13.17 -4.64
N ALA A 43 -17.26 -12.90 -3.84
CA ALA A 43 -18.63 -13.01 -4.31
C ALA A 43 -18.94 -12.01 -5.44
N LYS A 44 -18.44 -10.78 -5.33
CA LYS A 44 -18.55 -9.77 -6.40
C LYS A 44 -17.89 -10.25 -7.68
N VAL A 45 -16.64 -10.72 -7.66
CA VAL A 45 -15.93 -11.24 -8.83
C VAL A 45 -16.66 -12.46 -9.40
N ARG A 46 -17.18 -13.34 -8.53
CA ARG A 46 -17.99 -14.50 -8.95
C ARG A 46 -19.27 -14.07 -9.64
N SER A 47 -19.96 -13.05 -9.17
CA SER A 47 -21.24 -12.61 -9.77
C SER A 47 -21.04 -11.77 -11.03
N GLU A 48 -20.10 -10.83 -11.02
CA GLU A 48 -19.86 -9.90 -12.14
C GLU A 48 -19.04 -10.55 -13.27
N GLY A 49 -18.17 -11.51 -12.97
CA GLY A 49 -17.17 -12.03 -13.93
C GLY A 49 -16.11 -11.00 -14.30
N VAL A 50 -15.85 -10.05 -13.41
CA VAL A 50 -14.90 -8.94 -13.63
C VAL A 50 -14.03 -8.78 -12.38
N ILE A 51 -12.72 -8.61 -12.59
CA ILE A 51 -11.78 -8.20 -11.56
C ILE A 51 -11.05 -6.91 -11.98
N ARG A 52 -10.97 -5.94 -11.07
CA ARG A 52 -10.30 -4.66 -11.30
C ARG A 52 -8.90 -4.72 -10.70
N LEU A 53 -7.88 -4.80 -11.55
CA LEU A 53 -6.49 -4.83 -11.13
C LEU A 53 -5.88 -3.44 -11.20
N GLY A 54 -5.47 -2.92 -10.03
CA GLY A 54 -4.61 -1.76 -9.97
C GLY A 54 -3.22 -2.14 -10.47
N VAL A 55 -2.67 -1.42 -11.44
CA VAL A 55 -1.32 -1.66 -11.96
C VAL A 55 -0.51 -0.40 -11.76
N ARG A 56 0.61 -0.54 -11.06
CA ARG A 56 1.53 0.57 -10.88
C ARG A 56 2.11 1.00 -12.23
N ASP A 57 1.99 2.28 -12.54
CA ASP A 57 2.35 2.85 -13.84
C ASP A 57 3.87 2.92 -14.10
N ASN A 58 4.67 3.01 -13.02
CA ASN A 58 6.11 3.19 -13.08
C ASN A 58 6.83 2.44 -11.94
N ALA A 59 7.00 1.15 -12.11
CA ALA A 59 7.78 0.28 -11.22
C ALA A 59 8.39 -0.91 -11.99
N ALA A 60 8.97 -0.61 -13.16
CA ALA A 60 9.73 -1.62 -13.90
C ALA A 60 10.88 -2.17 -13.02
N PRO A 61 11.19 -3.47 -13.11
CA PRO A 61 10.64 -4.48 -14.03
C PRO A 61 9.40 -5.22 -13.48
N PHE A 62 8.80 -4.78 -12.36
CA PHE A 62 7.68 -5.49 -11.71
C PHE A 62 6.32 -5.16 -12.30
N ALA A 63 5.99 -3.87 -12.37
CA ALA A 63 4.75 -3.40 -12.97
C ALA A 63 4.99 -2.03 -13.61
N TYR A 64 4.47 -1.86 -14.81
CA TYR A 64 4.51 -0.60 -15.55
C TYR A 64 3.36 -0.57 -16.57
N VAL A 65 3.09 0.61 -17.09
CA VAL A 65 2.18 0.81 -18.21
C VAL A 65 2.95 1.51 -19.32
N ASP A 66 2.98 0.91 -20.50
CA ASP A 66 3.70 1.49 -21.64
C ASP A 66 2.98 2.70 -22.23
N ALA A 67 3.63 3.38 -23.19
CA ALA A 67 3.06 4.56 -23.85
C ALA A 67 1.74 4.29 -24.61
N LYS A 68 1.42 3.02 -24.87
CA LYS A 68 0.17 2.58 -25.50
C LYS A 68 -0.90 2.19 -24.48
N GLY A 69 -0.64 2.36 -23.19
CA GLY A 69 -1.53 1.98 -22.10
C GLY A 69 -1.52 0.48 -21.76
N LYS A 70 -0.57 -0.30 -22.31
CA LYS A 70 -0.48 -1.74 -22.07
C LYS A 70 0.33 -2.01 -20.81
N PRO A 71 -0.23 -2.79 -19.85
CA PRO A 71 0.49 -3.17 -18.66
C PRO A 71 1.53 -4.26 -18.94
N GLY A 72 2.63 -4.26 -18.19
CA GLY A 72 3.71 -5.24 -18.28
C GLY A 72 4.49 -5.40 -16.98
N GLY A 73 5.41 -6.38 -16.98
CA GLY A 73 6.32 -6.67 -15.89
C GLY A 73 6.00 -7.91 -15.09
N PHE A 74 6.93 -8.33 -14.26
CA PHE A 74 6.86 -9.58 -13.48
C PHE A 74 5.55 -9.72 -12.70
N THR A 75 5.19 -8.70 -11.91
CA THR A 75 3.98 -8.76 -11.06
C THR A 75 2.71 -8.76 -11.91
N TRP A 76 2.72 -8.07 -13.05
CA TRP A 76 1.60 -8.12 -13.97
C TRP A 76 1.36 -9.54 -14.50
N ASP A 77 2.42 -10.25 -14.91
CA ASP A 77 2.32 -11.61 -15.42
C ASP A 77 1.89 -12.60 -14.33
N VAL A 78 2.41 -12.43 -13.11
CA VAL A 78 1.95 -13.17 -11.92
C VAL A 78 0.46 -12.94 -11.67
N CYS A 79 -0.02 -11.69 -11.71
CA CYS A 79 -1.44 -11.37 -11.49
C CYS A 79 -2.34 -11.97 -12.57
N ARG A 80 -1.92 -11.93 -13.83
CA ARG A 80 -2.68 -12.57 -14.92
C ARG A 80 -2.80 -14.08 -14.72
N ALA A 81 -1.70 -14.75 -14.40
CA ALA A 81 -1.69 -16.19 -14.14
C ALA A 81 -2.52 -16.55 -12.89
N LEU A 82 -2.47 -15.70 -11.86
CA LEU A 82 -3.30 -15.83 -10.66
C LEU A 82 -4.79 -15.74 -11.01
N VAL A 83 -5.20 -14.77 -11.85
CA VAL A 83 -6.61 -14.65 -12.28
C VAL A 83 -7.05 -15.88 -13.07
N LYS A 84 -6.20 -16.48 -13.90
CA LYS A 84 -6.50 -17.76 -14.56
C LYS A 84 -6.76 -18.89 -13.57
N ASN A 85 -6.01 -18.95 -12.45
CA ASN A 85 -6.28 -19.91 -11.41
C ASN A 85 -7.60 -19.63 -10.66
N LEU A 86 -7.97 -18.36 -10.47
CA LEU A 86 -9.28 -17.97 -9.91
C LEU A 86 -10.42 -18.33 -10.86
N GLU A 87 -10.29 -18.15 -12.18
CA GLU A 87 -11.27 -18.60 -13.17
C GLU A 87 -11.56 -20.10 -13.03
N ALA A 88 -10.51 -20.91 -12.89
CA ALA A 88 -10.64 -22.35 -12.68
C ALA A 88 -11.33 -22.69 -11.35
N GLU A 89 -11.02 -21.97 -10.27
CA GLU A 89 -11.63 -22.17 -8.95
C GLU A 89 -13.10 -21.76 -8.93
N LEU A 90 -13.44 -20.64 -9.61
CA LEU A 90 -14.80 -20.11 -9.65
C LEU A 90 -15.68 -20.75 -10.72
N GLY A 91 -15.10 -21.52 -11.65
CA GLY A 91 -15.79 -22.21 -12.73
C GLY A 91 -16.36 -21.28 -13.80
N ARG A 92 -15.77 -20.07 -13.97
CA ARG A 92 -16.22 -19.07 -14.95
C ARG A 92 -15.09 -18.16 -15.43
N PRO A 93 -15.18 -17.60 -16.64
CA PRO A 93 -14.25 -16.57 -17.11
C PRO A 93 -14.31 -15.30 -16.24
N ILE A 94 -13.17 -14.64 -16.10
CA ILE A 94 -13.04 -13.36 -15.38
C ILE A 94 -12.35 -12.34 -16.30
N GLU A 95 -13.08 -11.29 -16.66
CA GLU A 95 -12.53 -10.16 -17.39
C GLU A 95 -11.60 -9.35 -16.47
N ILE A 96 -10.39 -9.07 -16.90
CA ILE A 96 -9.46 -8.19 -16.18
C ILE A 96 -9.65 -6.75 -16.65
N LYS A 97 -10.07 -5.86 -15.75
CA LYS A 97 -10.08 -4.41 -15.98
C LYS A 97 -8.84 -3.79 -15.32
N VAL A 98 -7.96 -3.23 -16.15
CA VAL A 98 -6.73 -2.59 -15.71
C VAL A 98 -7.01 -1.16 -15.25
N VAL A 99 -6.52 -0.80 -14.08
CA VAL A 99 -6.58 0.55 -13.51
C VAL A 99 -5.15 1.02 -13.25
N PRO A 100 -4.52 1.75 -14.19
CA PRO A 100 -3.20 2.33 -13.97
C PRO A 100 -3.22 3.30 -12.78
N ASN A 101 -2.18 3.27 -11.97
CA ASN A 101 -2.11 4.14 -10.81
C ASN A 101 -0.67 4.45 -10.35
N ALA A 102 -0.50 5.65 -9.77
CA ALA A 102 0.74 6.07 -9.15
C ALA A 102 0.98 5.37 -7.79
N PHE A 103 2.20 5.44 -7.29
CA PHE A 103 2.66 4.75 -6.08
C PHE A 103 1.77 4.95 -4.83
N ALA A 104 1.28 6.16 -4.60
CA ALA A 104 0.53 6.49 -3.38
C ALA A 104 -0.97 6.15 -3.47
N ALA A 105 -1.53 5.94 -4.65
CA ALA A 105 -2.96 5.79 -4.89
C ALA A 105 -3.62 4.47 -4.43
N PRO A 106 -2.93 3.31 -4.32
CA PRO A 106 -3.60 2.01 -4.13
C PRO A 106 -4.46 1.91 -2.87
N PHE A 107 -4.08 2.57 -1.78
CA PHE A 107 -4.83 2.48 -0.52
C PHE A 107 -6.24 3.07 -0.65
N ASP A 108 -6.36 4.26 -1.25
CA ASP A 108 -7.66 4.89 -1.49
C ASP A 108 -8.46 4.11 -2.55
N LEU A 109 -7.81 3.66 -3.63
CA LEU A 109 -8.47 2.87 -4.68
C LEU A 109 -9.05 1.56 -4.14
N LEU A 110 -8.33 0.87 -3.25
CA LEU A 110 -8.80 -0.35 -2.57
C LEU A 110 -9.96 -0.03 -1.61
N LYS A 111 -9.80 1.00 -0.78
CA LYS A 111 -10.82 1.43 0.18
C LYS A 111 -12.13 1.78 -0.52
N ASP A 112 -12.06 2.52 -1.63
CA ASP A 112 -13.21 2.97 -2.40
C ASP A 112 -13.78 1.88 -3.34
N GLY A 113 -13.16 0.71 -3.41
CA GLY A 113 -13.60 -0.39 -4.29
C GLY A 113 -13.38 -0.14 -5.79
N ARG A 114 -12.53 0.83 -6.13
CA ARG A 114 -12.17 1.15 -7.52
C ARG A 114 -11.21 0.13 -8.11
N ILE A 115 -10.43 -0.53 -7.27
CA ILE A 115 -9.66 -1.74 -7.58
C ILE A 115 -9.99 -2.84 -6.57
N ASP A 116 -9.86 -4.07 -7.00
CA ASP A 116 -10.06 -5.25 -6.18
C ASP A 116 -8.72 -5.77 -5.62
N MET A 117 -7.65 -5.64 -6.39
CA MET A 117 -6.29 -6.03 -6.01
C MET A 117 -5.26 -5.13 -6.68
N GLN A 118 -4.18 -4.79 -5.99
CA GLN A 118 -3.05 -4.03 -6.52
C GLN A 118 -1.92 -4.96 -6.96
N CYS A 119 -1.56 -4.88 -8.23
CA CYS A 119 -0.42 -5.54 -8.87
C CYS A 119 0.74 -4.54 -9.02
N GLY A 120 1.66 -4.53 -8.08
CA GLY A 120 2.78 -3.59 -8.04
C GLY A 120 4.01 -4.19 -7.36
N ALA A 121 4.95 -3.35 -6.95
CA ALA A 121 6.09 -3.70 -6.13
C ALA A 121 5.89 -3.05 -4.75
N THR A 122 4.99 -3.61 -3.95
CA THR A 122 4.61 -3.02 -2.66
C THR A 122 5.12 -3.86 -1.51
N THR A 123 5.96 -3.26 -0.69
CA THR A 123 6.44 -3.88 0.54
C THR A 123 5.30 -4.11 1.51
N HIS A 124 5.10 -5.35 1.94
CA HIS A 124 4.27 -5.69 3.07
C HIS A 124 4.98 -5.23 4.36
N SER A 125 4.48 -4.20 5.00
CA SER A 125 4.95 -3.73 6.31
C SER A 125 3.82 -3.72 7.32
N ALA A 126 4.16 -3.83 8.61
CA ALA A 126 3.18 -3.80 9.71
C ALA A 126 2.33 -2.53 9.70
N GLU A 127 2.90 -1.39 9.28
CA GLU A 127 2.17 -0.13 9.17
C GLU A 127 1.13 -0.17 8.04
N ARG A 128 1.54 -0.64 6.85
CA ARG A 128 0.64 -0.76 5.70
C ARG A 128 -0.45 -1.81 5.92
N ALA A 129 -0.14 -2.87 6.67
CA ALA A 129 -1.09 -3.92 7.05
C ALA A 129 -2.24 -3.40 7.94
N LYS A 130 -2.13 -2.22 8.53
CA LYS A 130 -3.25 -1.56 9.23
C LYS A 130 -4.32 -1.06 8.25
N GLN A 131 -3.96 -0.76 7.01
CA GLN A 131 -4.83 -0.13 6.00
C GLN A 131 -5.25 -1.07 4.87
N ALA A 132 -4.49 -2.13 4.60
CA ALA A 132 -4.78 -3.12 3.56
C ALA A 132 -4.41 -4.52 4.04
N ASP A 133 -4.97 -5.55 3.43
CA ASP A 133 -4.50 -6.91 3.59
C ASP A 133 -3.52 -7.27 2.46
N PHE A 134 -2.64 -8.21 2.74
CA PHE A 134 -1.56 -8.60 1.85
C PHE A 134 -1.61 -10.10 1.55
N SER A 135 -1.25 -10.45 0.33
CA SER A 135 -1.05 -11.84 -0.08
C SER A 135 0.23 -12.44 0.53
N ASN A 136 0.48 -13.70 0.25
CA ASN A 136 1.82 -14.27 0.36
C ASN A 136 2.83 -13.43 -0.44
N THR A 137 4.05 -13.37 0.09
CA THR A 137 5.19 -12.68 -0.55
C THR A 137 5.52 -13.32 -1.89
N PHE A 138 5.58 -12.53 -2.95
CA PHE A 138 5.95 -13.00 -4.28
C PHE A 138 7.40 -12.62 -4.68
N PHE A 139 8.01 -11.67 -3.98
CA PHE A 139 9.41 -11.28 -4.19
C PHE A 139 9.98 -10.65 -2.92
N VAL A 140 11.27 -10.79 -2.69
CA VAL A 140 11.96 -10.12 -1.58
C VAL A 140 13.07 -9.26 -2.14
N SER A 141 12.91 -7.95 -1.99
CA SER A 141 13.91 -6.94 -2.29
C SER A 141 14.64 -6.49 -1.02
N GLY A 142 15.45 -5.48 -1.15
CA GLY A 142 16.03 -4.70 -0.07
C GLY A 142 16.41 -3.33 -0.58
N ILE A 143 16.41 -2.35 0.28
CA ILE A 143 16.83 -0.99 -0.06
C ILE A 143 18.34 -0.95 -0.22
N ALA A 144 18.81 -0.32 -1.29
CA ALA A 144 20.20 -0.04 -1.56
C ALA A 144 20.46 1.47 -1.62
N VAL A 145 21.72 1.84 -1.50
CA VAL A 145 22.21 3.20 -1.74
C VAL A 145 22.85 3.24 -3.11
N ALA A 146 22.27 4.00 -4.03
CA ALA A 146 22.89 4.28 -5.34
C ALA A 146 23.56 5.66 -5.31
N TYR A 147 24.61 5.82 -6.10
CA TYR A 147 25.44 7.01 -6.17
C TYR A 147 26.09 7.11 -7.56
N ARG A 148 26.60 8.29 -7.97
CA ARG A 148 27.38 8.43 -9.22
C ARG A 148 28.69 7.66 -9.08
N LYS A 149 29.11 6.96 -10.11
CA LYS A 149 30.36 6.14 -10.11
C LYS A 149 31.61 6.94 -9.72
N GLU A 150 31.65 8.22 -10.06
CA GLU A 150 32.75 9.11 -9.68
C GLU A 150 32.79 9.42 -8.19
N ASP A 151 31.66 9.29 -7.49
CA ASP A 151 31.50 9.66 -6.08
C ASP A 151 31.73 8.46 -5.15
N VAL A 152 32.90 7.81 -5.30
CA VAL A 152 33.29 6.59 -4.57
C VAL A 152 33.26 6.73 -3.05
N GLN A 153 33.27 7.97 -2.52
CA GLN A 153 33.14 8.25 -1.09
C GLN A 153 31.82 7.76 -0.51
N TYR A 154 30.79 7.57 -1.33
CA TYR A 154 29.50 7.02 -0.89
C TYR A 154 29.43 5.50 -0.93
N ALA A 155 30.40 4.83 -1.53
CA ALA A 155 30.40 3.36 -1.71
C ALA A 155 30.36 2.58 -0.38
N ASN A 156 31.19 3.00 0.59
CA ASN A 156 31.38 2.31 1.89
C ASN A 156 31.30 3.27 3.07
N SER A 157 30.54 4.32 2.97
CA SER A 157 30.45 5.39 3.97
C SER A 157 29.11 5.39 4.67
N LEU A 158 29.06 5.88 5.91
CA LEU A 158 27.81 6.22 6.59
C LEU A 158 27.25 7.59 6.16
N LYS A 159 27.97 8.29 5.27
CA LYS A 159 27.47 9.54 4.68
C LYS A 159 26.52 9.25 3.55
N PHE A 160 25.44 10.00 3.51
CA PHE A 160 24.42 9.94 2.45
C PHE A 160 24.33 11.26 1.67
N GLY A 161 24.73 12.37 2.29
CA GLY A 161 24.60 13.69 1.68
C GLY A 161 23.15 14.11 1.46
N ARG A 162 22.85 14.68 0.30
CA ARG A 162 21.49 14.95 -0.18
C ARG A 162 20.90 13.67 -0.75
N VAL A 163 19.88 13.13 -0.10
CA VAL A 163 19.32 11.81 -0.39
C VAL A 163 18.06 11.91 -1.24
N ALA A 164 18.13 11.51 -2.50
CA ALA A 164 16.92 11.31 -3.30
C ALA A 164 16.14 10.09 -2.76
N VAL A 165 14.84 10.24 -2.61
CA VAL A 165 13.98 9.18 -2.08
C VAL A 165 12.56 9.31 -2.62
N LEU A 166 11.93 8.20 -2.99
CA LEU A 166 10.54 8.19 -3.42
C LEU A 166 9.63 8.56 -2.25
N ALA A 167 8.87 9.63 -2.40
CA ALA A 167 7.95 10.11 -1.36
C ALA A 167 6.97 9.02 -0.91
N ASN A 168 6.68 8.96 0.40
CA ASN A 168 5.79 7.98 1.04
C ASN A 168 6.24 6.50 0.93
N SER A 169 7.47 6.23 0.49
CA SER A 169 8.05 4.89 0.46
C SER A 169 8.53 4.44 1.86
N THR A 170 8.82 3.13 1.99
CA THR A 170 9.53 2.60 3.18
C THR A 170 10.90 3.25 3.30
N ALA A 171 11.58 3.50 2.18
CA ALA A 171 12.84 4.21 2.12
C ALA A 171 12.75 5.63 2.70
N ALA A 172 11.73 6.42 2.32
CA ALA A 172 11.52 7.76 2.87
C ALA A 172 11.35 7.72 4.39
N LYS A 173 10.49 6.83 4.90
CA LYS A 173 10.25 6.68 6.34
C LYS A 173 11.49 6.28 7.14
N ILE A 174 12.36 5.45 6.55
CA ILE A 174 13.64 5.09 7.16
C ILE A 174 14.56 6.31 7.24
N MET A 175 14.66 7.08 6.15
CA MET A 175 15.49 8.29 6.13
C MET A 175 14.99 9.36 7.12
N GLU A 176 13.67 9.58 7.20
CA GLU A 176 13.06 10.48 8.19
C GLU A 176 13.43 10.09 9.62
N ARG A 177 13.34 8.79 9.96
CA ARG A 177 13.76 8.31 11.29
C ARG A 177 15.26 8.50 11.54
N ARG A 178 16.09 8.20 10.53
CA ARG A 178 17.56 8.38 10.64
C ARG A 178 17.94 9.85 10.82
N MET A 179 17.27 10.78 10.17
CA MET A 179 17.49 12.22 10.35
C MET A 179 17.09 12.69 11.76
N GLY A 180 16.05 12.12 12.35
CA GLY A 180 15.58 12.44 13.69
C GLY A 180 16.43 11.84 14.83
N ALA A 181 17.27 10.84 14.56
CA ALA A 181 18.05 10.14 15.56
C ALA A 181 19.41 10.83 15.83
N LYS A 182 19.71 11.14 17.09
CA LYS A 182 21.00 11.70 17.49
C LYS A 182 22.14 10.73 17.19
N GLY A 183 23.16 11.19 16.46
CA GLY A 183 24.37 10.41 16.16
C GLY A 183 24.24 9.44 14.99
N SER A 184 23.17 9.50 14.22
CA SER A 184 22.97 8.69 13.03
C SER A 184 23.70 9.27 11.81
N ALA A 185 23.69 8.49 10.72
CA ALA A 185 24.33 8.77 9.44
C ALA A 185 24.20 10.24 8.99
N SER A 186 25.26 10.78 8.39
CA SER A 186 25.27 12.15 7.86
C SER A 186 24.32 12.25 6.65
N ILE A 187 23.11 12.69 6.91
CA ILE A 187 22.10 13.02 5.93
C ILE A 187 21.95 14.54 5.96
N ASP A 188 22.30 15.23 4.87
CA ASP A 188 22.22 16.67 4.80
C ASP A 188 20.78 17.14 4.58
N THR A 189 20.08 16.49 3.64
CA THR A 189 18.67 16.76 3.37
C THR A 189 18.05 15.59 2.58
N MET A 190 16.73 15.48 2.64
CA MET A 190 15.97 14.61 1.75
C MET A 190 15.50 15.37 0.51
N VAL A 191 15.65 14.73 -0.65
CA VAL A 191 15.20 15.21 -1.96
C VAL A 191 14.07 14.31 -2.43
N PRO A 192 12.80 14.65 -2.20
CA PRO A 192 11.69 13.81 -2.60
C PRO A 192 11.59 13.73 -4.12
N VAL A 193 11.35 12.53 -4.63
CA VAL A 193 11.14 12.26 -6.06
C VAL A 193 9.80 11.54 -6.29
N LYS A 194 9.26 11.65 -7.50
CA LYS A 194 7.98 11.04 -7.90
C LYS A 194 8.16 9.61 -8.39
N ASN A 195 9.34 9.28 -8.93
CA ASN A 195 9.70 7.96 -9.44
C ASN A 195 11.23 7.77 -9.38
N TYR A 196 11.70 6.57 -9.70
CA TYR A 196 13.12 6.23 -9.58
C TYR A 196 13.96 6.79 -10.74
N GLU A 197 13.36 7.03 -11.91
CA GLU A 197 14.00 7.71 -13.04
C GLU A 197 14.34 9.15 -12.68
N GLU A 198 13.43 9.87 -12.03
CA GLU A 198 13.70 11.21 -11.50
C GLU A 198 14.82 11.16 -10.45
N GLY A 199 14.84 10.12 -9.60
CA GLY A 199 15.91 9.91 -8.63
C GLY A 199 17.29 9.80 -9.29
N VAL A 200 17.39 8.98 -10.33
CA VAL A 200 18.63 8.84 -11.14
C VAL A 200 18.97 10.16 -11.87
N ALA A 201 17.98 10.84 -12.43
CA ALA A 201 18.20 12.12 -13.08
C ALA A 201 18.78 13.17 -12.10
N LYS A 202 18.28 13.25 -10.87
CA LYS A 202 18.79 14.15 -9.83
C LYS A 202 20.23 13.79 -9.40
N LEU A 203 20.58 12.51 -9.35
CA LEU A 203 21.98 12.11 -9.15
C LEU A 203 22.87 12.64 -10.27
N LYS A 204 22.49 12.43 -11.53
CA LYS A 204 23.25 12.88 -12.70
C LYS A 204 23.39 14.40 -12.77
N ALA A 205 22.33 15.12 -12.40
CA ALA A 205 22.34 16.59 -12.32
C ALA A 205 23.08 17.15 -11.10
N LYS A 206 23.61 16.28 -10.22
CA LYS A 206 24.23 16.67 -8.94
C LYS A 206 23.28 17.45 -8.00
N GLU A 207 21.98 17.24 -8.16
CA GLU A 207 20.96 17.78 -7.26
C GLU A 207 20.73 16.88 -6.03
N ALA A 208 21.12 15.61 -6.14
CA ALA A 208 21.24 14.65 -5.05
C ALA A 208 22.61 13.97 -5.08
N ASP A 209 23.07 13.47 -3.95
CA ASP A 209 24.34 12.77 -3.82
C ASP A 209 24.16 11.27 -3.79
N THR A 210 23.07 10.80 -3.17
CA THR A 210 22.67 9.39 -3.13
C THR A 210 21.18 9.24 -3.46
N LEU A 211 20.81 8.04 -3.93
CA LEU A 211 19.43 7.59 -4.07
C LEU A 211 19.22 6.38 -3.16
N PHE A 212 18.30 6.51 -2.22
CA PHE A 212 17.92 5.45 -1.28
C PHE A 212 16.62 4.81 -1.73
N ALA A 213 16.71 3.62 -2.30
CA ALA A 213 15.59 2.98 -2.99
C ALA A 213 15.73 1.46 -3.01
N ASP A 214 14.62 0.77 -3.26
CA ASP A 214 14.64 -0.68 -3.51
C ASP A 214 15.62 -1.03 -4.63
N SER A 215 16.57 -1.89 -4.32
CA SER A 215 17.69 -2.22 -5.21
C SER A 215 17.27 -2.71 -6.59
N VAL A 216 16.12 -3.39 -6.64
CA VAL A 216 15.55 -3.98 -7.87
C VAL A 216 14.79 -2.97 -8.72
N LEU A 217 14.42 -1.81 -8.14
CA LEU A 217 13.67 -0.74 -8.81
C LEU A 217 14.54 0.44 -9.25
N ILE A 218 15.82 0.46 -8.84
CA ILE A 218 16.76 1.47 -9.31
C ILE A 218 17.05 1.21 -10.80
N PRO A 219 16.73 2.17 -11.70
CA PRO A 219 17.04 2.04 -13.12
C PRO A 219 18.53 1.74 -13.38
N LEU A 220 18.79 0.91 -14.38
CA LEU A 220 20.16 0.65 -14.82
C LEU A 220 20.66 1.87 -15.60
N ASP A 221 21.72 2.50 -15.13
CA ASP A 221 22.40 3.61 -15.79
C ASP A 221 23.92 3.42 -15.67
N PRO A 222 24.68 3.54 -16.76
CA PRO A 222 26.13 3.31 -16.75
C PRO A 222 26.91 4.28 -15.86
N ALA A 223 26.36 5.45 -15.55
CA ALA A 223 26.98 6.44 -14.67
C ALA A 223 26.66 6.22 -13.17
N ILE A 224 25.76 5.30 -12.86
CA ILE A 224 25.28 5.04 -11.49
C ILE A 224 25.80 3.69 -11.00
N ASP A 225 26.28 3.66 -9.77
CA ASP A 225 26.64 2.45 -9.05
C ASP A 225 25.82 2.30 -7.77
N ARG A 226 25.92 1.18 -7.09
CA ARG A 226 25.17 0.84 -5.88
C ARG A 226 26.08 0.20 -4.85
N ARG A 227 25.80 0.46 -3.57
CA ARG A 227 26.39 -0.35 -2.49
C ARG A 227 25.99 -1.81 -2.68
N ARG A 228 26.89 -2.71 -2.36
CA ARG A 228 26.61 -4.16 -2.41
C ARG A 228 25.69 -4.61 -1.26
N SER A 229 25.80 -3.97 -0.11
CA SER A 229 24.96 -4.24 1.05
C SER A 229 23.55 -3.70 0.83
N LEU A 230 22.56 -4.46 1.28
CA LEU A 230 21.18 -4.00 1.40
C LEU A 230 20.93 -3.52 2.82
N GLU A 231 20.18 -2.44 2.94
CA GLU A 231 19.87 -1.79 4.22
C GLU A 231 18.64 -2.43 4.90
N THR A 232 17.82 -3.14 4.14
CA THR A 232 16.54 -3.70 4.60
C THR A 232 16.20 -5.02 3.94
N VAL A 233 15.12 -5.64 4.44
CA VAL A 233 14.40 -6.73 3.77
C VAL A 233 13.00 -6.21 3.41
N GLU A 234 12.69 -6.20 2.12
CA GLU A 234 11.45 -5.65 1.58
C GLU A 234 10.61 -6.77 0.90
N PRO A 235 9.76 -7.48 1.64
CA PRO A 235 8.87 -8.50 1.06
C PRO A 235 7.75 -7.83 0.27
N TYR A 236 7.71 -8.07 -1.04
CA TYR A 236 6.64 -7.59 -1.91
C TYR A 236 5.46 -8.53 -1.91
N ALA A 237 4.27 -7.98 -1.71
CA ALA A 237 3.01 -8.71 -1.74
C ALA A 237 1.93 -7.93 -2.50
N LEU A 238 0.92 -8.64 -2.99
CA LEU A 238 -0.26 -8.03 -3.60
C LEU A 238 -1.12 -7.42 -2.48
N MET A 239 -1.69 -6.24 -2.74
CA MET A 239 -2.55 -5.57 -1.77
C MET A 239 -4.02 -5.78 -2.11
N MET A 240 -4.82 -5.98 -1.09
CA MET A 240 -6.28 -6.15 -1.17
C MET A 240 -6.95 -5.28 -0.11
N ARG A 241 -8.27 -5.12 -0.22
CA ARG A 241 -9.04 -4.35 0.75
C ARG A 241 -8.93 -4.98 2.14
N LYS A 242 -8.80 -4.13 3.15
CA LYS A 242 -8.70 -4.55 4.55
C LYS A 242 -9.96 -5.30 4.99
N GLY A 243 -9.76 -6.46 5.61
CA GLY A 243 -10.84 -7.29 6.18
C GLY A 243 -11.50 -8.27 5.21
N ASP A 244 -11.08 -8.32 3.95
CA ASP A 244 -11.64 -9.19 2.90
C ASP A 244 -10.99 -10.59 2.90
N ARG A 245 -11.16 -11.32 3.99
CA ARG A 245 -10.46 -12.60 4.24
C ARG A 245 -10.73 -13.63 3.16
N ALA A 246 -11.99 -13.79 2.73
CA ALA A 246 -12.36 -14.78 1.72
C ALA A 246 -11.62 -14.53 0.40
N PHE A 247 -11.50 -13.26 0.00
CA PHE A 247 -10.76 -12.88 -1.20
C PHE A 247 -9.26 -13.06 -1.03
N VAL A 248 -8.68 -12.66 0.12
CA VAL A 248 -7.26 -12.88 0.43
C VAL A 248 -6.89 -14.36 0.36
N ASP A 249 -7.70 -15.23 0.96
CA ASP A 249 -7.44 -16.67 0.97
C ASP A 249 -7.53 -17.28 -0.44
N ALA A 250 -8.49 -16.84 -1.26
CA ALA A 250 -8.59 -17.26 -2.66
C ALA A 250 -7.39 -16.78 -3.49
N VAL A 251 -6.98 -15.51 -3.31
CA VAL A 251 -5.79 -14.94 -3.96
C VAL A 251 -4.54 -15.72 -3.55
N ASP A 252 -4.36 -16.03 -2.28
CA ASP A 252 -3.19 -16.77 -1.81
C ASP A 252 -3.11 -18.18 -2.40
N ARG A 253 -4.21 -18.91 -2.43
CA ARG A 253 -4.24 -20.24 -3.07
C ARG A 253 -3.88 -20.15 -4.55
N ALA A 254 -4.47 -19.18 -5.27
CA ALA A 254 -4.22 -18.97 -6.68
C ALA A 254 -2.79 -18.50 -6.96
N LEU A 255 -2.24 -17.60 -6.11
CA LEU A 255 -0.88 -17.10 -6.17
C LEU A 255 0.14 -18.23 -5.94
N MET A 256 -0.05 -19.04 -4.92
CA MET A 256 0.88 -20.11 -4.60
C MET A 256 0.95 -21.16 -5.72
N LYS A 257 -0.14 -21.43 -6.45
CA LYS A 257 -0.12 -22.29 -7.65
C LYS A 257 0.81 -21.69 -8.76
N VAL A 258 0.85 -20.36 -8.89
CA VAL A 258 1.75 -19.70 -9.83
C VAL A 258 3.20 -19.78 -9.33
N LEU A 259 3.44 -19.41 -8.06
CA LEU A 259 4.79 -19.25 -7.51
C LEU A 259 5.53 -20.59 -7.35
N SER A 260 4.83 -21.66 -6.96
CA SER A 260 5.41 -22.99 -6.84
C SER A 260 5.59 -23.72 -8.18
N GLY A 261 4.99 -23.19 -9.24
CA GLY A 261 5.09 -23.74 -10.60
C GLY A 261 6.27 -23.16 -11.40
N PRO A 262 6.52 -23.70 -12.61
CA PRO A 262 7.60 -23.24 -13.49
C PRO A 262 7.38 -21.82 -14.01
N GLN A 263 6.12 -21.35 -14.04
CA GLN A 263 5.75 -20.05 -14.60
C GLN A 263 6.42 -18.88 -13.89
N ALA A 264 6.58 -18.93 -12.55
CA ALA A 264 7.18 -17.85 -11.79
C ALA A 264 8.63 -17.59 -12.23
N ARG A 265 9.41 -18.65 -12.49
CA ARG A 265 10.79 -18.51 -13.00
C ARG A 265 10.79 -17.94 -14.41
N GLN A 266 9.90 -18.39 -15.28
CA GLN A 266 9.77 -17.85 -16.64
C GLN A 266 9.46 -16.35 -16.61
N PHE A 267 8.48 -15.93 -15.79
CA PHE A 267 8.15 -14.50 -15.63
C PHE A 267 9.30 -13.69 -15.07
N ALA A 268 10.11 -14.26 -14.17
CA ALA A 268 11.30 -13.59 -13.66
C ALA A 268 12.38 -13.44 -14.77
N THR A 269 12.57 -14.46 -15.61
CA THR A 269 13.47 -14.41 -16.77
C THR A 269 13.04 -13.35 -17.77
N ASP A 270 11.75 -13.35 -18.14
CA ASP A 270 11.18 -12.38 -19.09
C ASP A 270 11.32 -10.93 -18.59
N ALA A 271 11.21 -10.74 -17.28
CA ALA A 271 11.41 -9.46 -16.59
C ALA A 271 12.90 -9.15 -16.28
N LYS A 272 13.87 -10.02 -16.70
CA LYS A 272 15.31 -9.89 -16.44
C LYS A 272 15.64 -9.81 -14.93
N LEU A 273 14.95 -10.61 -14.14
CA LEU A 273 15.12 -10.69 -12.68
C LEU A 273 15.94 -11.91 -12.22
N ASP A 274 16.41 -12.78 -13.13
CA ASP A 274 17.11 -14.03 -12.76
C ASP A 274 18.28 -13.78 -11.79
N GLY A 275 19.14 -12.84 -12.09
CA GLY A 275 20.27 -12.46 -11.24
C GLY A 275 19.91 -11.72 -9.95
N ARG A 276 18.62 -11.52 -9.70
CA ARG A 276 18.07 -10.81 -8.52
C ARG A 276 17.17 -11.68 -7.65
N LEU A 277 16.92 -12.93 -8.09
CA LEU A 277 16.23 -13.92 -7.27
C LEU A 277 17.17 -14.35 -6.13
N ASN A 278 16.76 -14.11 -4.91
CA ASN A 278 17.49 -14.51 -3.70
C ASN A 278 16.81 -15.68 -2.99
N ILE A 279 17.48 -16.24 -1.99
CA ILE A 279 16.98 -17.38 -1.23
C ILE A 279 15.64 -17.08 -0.55
N LEU A 280 15.43 -15.85 -0.06
CA LEU A 280 14.17 -15.48 0.61
C LEU A 280 12.99 -15.49 -0.37
N THR A 281 13.21 -15.02 -1.61
CA THR A 281 12.22 -15.09 -2.67
C THR A 281 11.87 -16.52 -3.02
N THR A 282 12.87 -17.37 -3.24
CA THR A 282 12.63 -18.77 -3.63
C THR A 282 12.01 -19.61 -2.52
N GLU A 283 12.33 -19.34 -1.25
CA GLU A 283 11.68 -19.94 -0.11
C GLU A 283 10.22 -19.48 0.05
N ALA A 284 9.95 -18.19 -0.18
CA ALA A 284 8.58 -17.69 -0.20
C ALA A 284 7.74 -18.36 -1.31
N TRP A 285 8.32 -18.64 -2.47
CA TRP A 285 7.64 -19.37 -3.55
C TRP A 285 7.34 -20.82 -3.20
N ARG A 286 8.21 -21.42 -2.41
CA ARG A 286 8.09 -22.84 -2.03
C ARG A 286 7.10 -23.09 -0.89
N ARG A 287 7.08 -22.21 0.13
CA ARG A 287 6.35 -22.42 1.39
C ARG A 287 5.21 -21.46 1.64
N GLY A 288 5.18 -20.37 0.89
CA GLY A 288 4.41 -19.18 1.25
C GLY A 288 5.08 -18.40 2.39
N SER A 289 4.82 -17.10 2.46
CA SER A 289 5.25 -16.24 3.56
C SER A 289 4.33 -15.02 3.63
N LYS A 290 3.88 -14.68 4.82
CA LYS A 290 3.13 -13.45 5.12
C LYS A 290 3.87 -12.57 6.13
N GLU A 291 5.15 -12.84 6.34
CA GLU A 291 5.94 -12.04 7.27
C GLU A 291 6.11 -10.61 6.73
N PRO A 292 5.72 -9.59 7.50
CA PRO A 292 5.95 -8.22 7.11
C PRO A 292 7.44 -7.87 7.17
N ALA A 293 7.82 -6.79 6.49
CA ALA A 293 9.17 -6.24 6.59
C ALA A 293 9.54 -6.02 8.07
N PRO A 294 10.74 -6.45 8.50
CA PRO A 294 11.23 -6.20 9.85
C PRO A 294 11.18 -4.70 10.16
N GLN A 295 10.82 -4.35 11.39
CA GLN A 295 10.93 -2.98 11.84
C GLN A 295 12.41 -2.64 11.97
N MET A 296 12.89 -1.74 11.12
CA MET A 296 14.26 -1.20 11.22
C MET A 296 14.24 -0.07 12.26
N TYR A 297 14.97 -0.29 13.32
CA TYR A 297 15.11 0.65 14.45
C TYR A 297 16.06 1.81 14.10
#